data_3e4f7311fadae4fba1fbc2ac26376edc
#
_entry.id   3e4f7311fadae4fba1fbc2ac26376edc
#
_cell.length_a   1.000
_cell.length_b   1.000
_cell.length_c   1.000
_cell.angle_alpha   90.00
_cell.angle_beta   90.00
_cell.angle_gamma   90.00
#
_symmetry.space_group_name_H-M   'P 1'
#
loop_
_entity.id
_entity.type
_entity.pdbx_description
1 polymer ?
#
loop_
_entity_poly.entity_id
_entity_poly.type
_entity_poly.pdbx_seq_one_letter_code
_entity_poly.pdbx_strand_id
1 'polypeptide(L)'
;MWKVVAADDEGYIREALKKLINWEKMNCDLVSVLEDGQELIQCIENESPDIVITDIQMPGVNGLEVCKYLYETRPETQVIILTAYSDFDYAKFAIKYNACEYVLKISIMDELPEALEKATGKLTQLKKEIEKEESAVSEQRTLLQQIDQYVEQNFKNKISMNYM
;
A
#
# COMPACT_ATOMS: atom_id res chain seq x y z
N MET A 1 -2.95 4.66 -11.87
CA MET A 1 -4.06 4.16 -11.01
C MET A 1 -3.52 3.20 -9.96
N TRP A 2 -4.08 3.25 -8.76
CA TRP A 2 -3.72 2.34 -7.70
C TRP A 2 -4.36 0.97 -7.90
N LYS A 3 -3.59 -0.10 -7.77
CA LYS A 3 -4.09 -1.47 -7.90
C LYS A 3 -4.85 -1.88 -6.64
N VAL A 4 -6.08 -2.35 -6.82
CA VAL A 4 -6.95 -2.85 -5.75
C VAL A 4 -7.29 -4.31 -6.00
N VAL A 5 -7.17 -5.14 -4.99
CA VAL A 5 -7.73 -6.48 -4.96
C VAL A 5 -8.69 -6.60 -3.79
N ALA A 6 -9.74 -7.38 -3.96
CA ALA A 6 -10.75 -7.57 -2.93
C ALA A 6 -11.09 -9.05 -2.76
N ALA A 7 -11.52 -9.43 -1.58
CA ALA A 7 -12.04 -10.76 -1.31
C ALA A 7 -13.24 -10.73 -0.38
N ASP A 8 -14.25 -11.49 -0.73
CA ASP A 8 -15.46 -11.70 0.05
C ASP A 8 -16.09 -13.03 -0.39
N ASP A 9 -16.50 -13.87 0.55
CA ASP A 9 -17.14 -15.15 0.23
C ASP A 9 -18.60 -15.00 -0.24
N GLU A 10 -19.20 -13.83 -0.01
CA GLU A 10 -20.57 -13.53 -0.45
C GLU A 10 -20.60 -13.00 -1.88
N GLY A 11 -21.23 -13.74 -2.78
CA GLY A 11 -21.29 -13.39 -4.22
C GLY A 11 -21.91 -12.03 -4.48
N TYR A 12 -22.94 -11.64 -3.75
CA TYR A 12 -23.60 -10.34 -3.95
C TYR A 12 -22.70 -9.17 -3.57
N ILE A 13 -21.81 -9.34 -2.59
CA ILE A 13 -20.80 -8.31 -2.25
C ILE A 13 -19.76 -8.20 -3.37
N ARG A 14 -19.28 -9.33 -3.89
CA ARG A 14 -18.33 -9.31 -5.02
C ARG A 14 -18.92 -8.60 -6.23
N GLU A 15 -20.18 -8.85 -6.55
CA GLU A 15 -20.87 -8.16 -7.64
C GLU A 15 -21.06 -6.66 -7.36
N ALA A 16 -21.39 -6.30 -6.14
CA ALA A 16 -21.52 -4.91 -5.74
C ALA A 16 -20.18 -4.14 -5.90
N LEU A 17 -19.07 -4.75 -5.48
CA LEU A 17 -17.73 -4.19 -5.66
C LEU A 17 -17.38 -3.97 -7.12
N LYS A 18 -17.73 -4.91 -8.00
CA LYS A 18 -17.45 -4.81 -9.43
C LYS A 18 -18.31 -3.75 -10.13
N LYS A 19 -19.59 -3.65 -9.76
CA LYS A 19 -20.59 -2.90 -10.55
C LYS A 19 -20.99 -1.55 -9.95
N LEU A 20 -20.97 -1.42 -8.63
CA LEU A 20 -21.56 -0.25 -7.95
C LEU A 20 -20.54 0.80 -7.53
N ILE A 21 -19.28 0.47 -7.47
CA ILE A 21 -18.21 1.40 -7.07
C ILE A 21 -17.59 2.00 -8.33
N ASN A 22 -17.46 3.32 -8.34
CA ASN A 22 -16.76 4.01 -9.42
C ASN A 22 -15.25 4.08 -9.12
N TRP A 23 -14.55 3.02 -9.45
CA TRP A 23 -13.11 2.86 -9.22
C TRP A 23 -12.28 3.91 -9.94
N GLU A 24 -12.64 4.23 -11.17
CA GLU A 24 -11.94 5.22 -11.98
C GLU A 24 -11.95 6.60 -11.33
N LYS A 25 -13.09 7.00 -10.76
CA LYS A 25 -13.23 8.27 -10.02
C LYS A 25 -12.29 8.32 -8.81
N MET A 26 -11.99 7.18 -8.20
CA MET A 26 -11.08 7.05 -7.06
C MET A 26 -9.62 6.90 -7.48
N ASN A 27 -9.31 6.97 -8.76
CA ASN A 27 -7.99 6.69 -9.31
C ASN A 27 -7.49 5.28 -8.94
N CYS A 28 -8.41 4.32 -8.93
CA CYS A 28 -8.17 2.92 -8.59
C CYS A 28 -8.54 2.00 -9.75
N ASP A 29 -7.86 0.87 -9.80
CA ASP A 29 -8.14 -0.23 -10.72
C ASP A 29 -8.39 -1.50 -9.91
N LEU A 30 -9.63 -2.00 -9.94
CA LEU A 30 -10.01 -3.25 -9.31
C LEU A 30 -9.54 -4.42 -10.16
N VAL A 31 -8.38 -4.97 -9.86
CA VAL A 31 -7.69 -6.00 -10.65
C VAL A 31 -8.33 -7.36 -10.48
N SER A 32 -8.70 -7.74 -9.28
CA SER A 32 -9.29 -9.05 -8.97
C SER A 32 -10.24 -8.97 -7.78
N VAL A 33 -11.27 -9.82 -7.84
CA VAL A 33 -12.20 -10.03 -6.73
C VAL A 33 -12.29 -11.53 -6.47
N LEU A 34 -11.91 -11.94 -5.26
CA LEU A 34 -11.67 -13.34 -4.91
C LEU A 34 -12.68 -13.82 -3.88
N GLU A 35 -12.78 -15.14 -3.68
CA GLU A 35 -13.81 -15.77 -2.85
C GLU A 35 -13.32 -16.15 -1.45
N ASP A 36 -12.00 -16.33 -1.29
CA ASP A 36 -11.43 -16.77 -0.03
C ASP A 36 -10.05 -16.14 0.25
N GLY A 37 -9.59 -16.30 1.49
CA GLY A 37 -8.35 -15.69 1.94
C GLY A 37 -7.10 -16.29 1.35
N GLN A 38 -7.11 -17.57 0.98
CA GLN A 38 -5.96 -18.23 0.38
C GLN A 38 -5.74 -17.74 -1.06
N GLU A 39 -6.80 -17.65 -1.84
CA GLU A 39 -6.76 -17.03 -3.17
C GLU A 39 -6.30 -15.58 -3.09
N LEU A 40 -6.77 -14.86 -2.06
CA LEU A 40 -6.37 -13.48 -1.84
C LEU A 40 -4.87 -13.35 -1.57
N ILE A 41 -4.30 -14.16 -0.69
CA ILE A 41 -2.86 -14.16 -0.42
C ILE A 41 -2.06 -14.45 -1.69
N GLN A 42 -2.47 -15.45 -2.44
CA GLN A 42 -1.83 -15.81 -3.70
C GLN A 42 -1.89 -14.66 -4.71
N CYS A 43 -3.02 -13.99 -4.81
CA CYS A 43 -3.18 -12.81 -5.66
C CYS A 43 -2.30 -11.63 -5.19
N ILE A 44 -2.18 -11.41 -3.89
CA ILE A 44 -1.30 -10.39 -3.31
C ILE A 44 0.15 -10.63 -3.73
N GLU A 45 0.61 -11.86 -3.66
CA GLU A 45 1.98 -12.22 -4.05
C GLU A 45 2.23 -12.01 -5.54
N ASN A 46 1.25 -12.33 -6.39
CA ASN A 46 1.38 -12.21 -7.84
C ASN A 46 1.21 -10.79 -8.36
N GLU A 47 0.28 -10.03 -7.80
CA GLU A 47 -0.11 -8.71 -8.32
C GLU A 47 0.53 -7.53 -7.58
N SER A 48 1.02 -7.74 -6.37
CA SER A 48 1.54 -6.68 -5.51
C SER A 48 0.61 -5.46 -5.44
N PRO A 49 -0.64 -5.64 -4.96
CA PRO A 49 -1.62 -4.55 -4.97
C PRO A 49 -1.24 -3.44 -3.99
N ASP A 50 -1.74 -2.24 -4.25
CA ASP A 50 -1.57 -1.09 -3.36
C ASP A 50 -2.62 -1.07 -2.25
N ILE A 51 -3.81 -1.57 -2.54
CA ILE A 51 -4.95 -1.63 -1.61
C ILE A 51 -5.55 -3.03 -1.64
N VAL A 52 -5.82 -3.57 -0.46
CA VAL A 52 -6.52 -4.84 -0.28
C VAL A 52 -7.79 -4.57 0.51
N ILE A 53 -8.93 -4.99 -0.04
CA ILE A 53 -10.23 -4.96 0.62
C ILE A 53 -10.60 -6.40 0.96
N THR A 54 -10.85 -6.69 2.22
CA THR A 54 -11.14 -8.07 2.61
C THR A 54 -12.27 -8.15 3.65
N ASP A 55 -13.14 -9.14 3.45
CA ASP A 55 -14.04 -9.60 4.50
C ASP A 55 -13.23 -10.27 5.61
N ILE A 56 -13.77 -10.32 6.81
CA ILE A 56 -13.17 -11.04 7.94
C ILE A 56 -13.45 -12.53 7.85
N GLN A 57 -14.72 -12.89 7.72
CA GLN A 57 -15.15 -14.28 7.76
C GLN A 57 -15.15 -14.90 6.36
N MET A 58 -14.09 -15.63 6.07
CA MET A 58 -13.93 -16.36 4.83
C MET A 58 -13.43 -17.79 5.11
N PRO A 59 -13.76 -18.78 4.28
CA PRO A 59 -13.22 -20.14 4.42
C PRO A 59 -11.68 -20.15 4.37
N GLY A 60 -11.07 -20.96 5.22
CA GLY A 60 -9.62 -21.10 5.31
C GLY A 60 -8.99 -19.91 6.00
N VAL A 61 -8.22 -19.12 5.30
CA VAL A 61 -7.57 -17.90 5.83
C VAL A 61 -8.60 -16.79 5.96
N ASN A 62 -8.78 -16.23 7.15
CA ASN A 62 -9.70 -15.12 7.38
C ASN A 62 -9.06 -13.77 7.07
N GLY A 63 -9.90 -12.71 6.97
CA GLY A 63 -9.44 -11.38 6.63
C GLY A 63 -8.50 -10.74 7.65
N LEU A 64 -8.61 -11.10 8.92
CA LEU A 64 -7.71 -10.61 9.96
C LEU A 64 -6.31 -11.23 9.82
N GLU A 65 -6.24 -12.50 9.45
CA GLU A 65 -4.98 -13.16 9.15
C GLU A 65 -4.28 -12.54 7.93
N VAL A 66 -5.07 -12.16 6.91
CA VAL A 66 -4.56 -11.42 5.75
C VAL A 66 -4.02 -10.06 6.16
N CYS A 67 -4.74 -9.34 7.01
CA CYS A 67 -4.31 -8.04 7.54
C CYS A 67 -2.97 -8.15 8.28
N LYS A 68 -2.84 -9.14 9.15
CA LYS A 68 -1.59 -9.43 9.87
C LYS A 68 -0.45 -9.79 8.93
N TYR A 69 -0.72 -10.64 7.94
CA TYR A 69 0.25 -11.03 6.92
C TYR A 69 0.80 -9.80 6.17
N LEU A 70 -0.07 -8.89 5.76
CA LEU A 70 0.33 -7.66 5.08
C LEU A 70 1.11 -6.72 6.00
N TYR A 71 0.71 -6.60 7.24
CA TYR A 71 1.44 -5.80 8.24
C TYR A 71 2.89 -6.27 8.40
N GLU A 72 3.09 -7.59 8.42
CA GLU A 72 4.42 -8.19 8.61
C GLU A 72 5.27 -8.22 7.35
N THR A 73 4.66 -8.34 6.17
CA THR A 73 5.38 -8.57 4.91
C THR A 73 5.33 -7.41 3.92
N ARG A 74 4.26 -6.62 3.93
CA ARG A 74 4.01 -5.50 3.00
C ARG A 74 3.34 -4.34 3.72
N PRO A 75 4.03 -3.66 4.64
CA PRO A 75 3.41 -2.64 5.49
C PRO A 75 2.92 -1.40 4.73
N GLU A 76 3.40 -1.17 3.52
CA GLU A 76 2.96 -0.09 2.64
C GLU A 76 1.59 -0.35 1.99
N THR A 77 1.17 -1.62 1.88
CA THR A 77 -0.15 -1.97 1.33
C THR A 77 -1.26 -1.54 2.29
N GLN A 78 -2.21 -0.78 1.80
CA GLN A 78 -3.34 -0.30 2.59
C GLN A 78 -4.41 -1.39 2.66
N VAL A 79 -4.89 -1.67 3.88
CA VAL A 79 -5.90 -2.70 4.11
C VAL A 79 -7.21 -2.06 4.55
N ILE A 80 -8.29 -2.38 3.87
CA ILE A 80 -9.65 -2.00 4.24
C ILE A 80 -10.39 -3.28 4.64
N ILE A 81 -10.83 -3.35 5.87
CA ILE A 81 -11.64 -4.46 6.37
C ILE A 81 -13.10 -4.16 6.06
N LEU A 82 -13.76 -5.10 5.40
CA LEU A 82 -15.17 -5.02 5.05
C LEU A 82 -15.90 -6.15 5.79
N THR A 83 -16.85 -5.81 6.65
CA THR A 83 -17.49 -6.80 7.51
C THR A 83 -18.98 -6.54 7.72
N ALA A 84 -19.73 -7.62 7.92
CA ALA A 84 -21.16 -7.55 8.27
C ALA A 84 -21.39 -7.15 9.75
N TYR A 85 -20.37 -7.30 10.60
CA TYR A 85 -20.53 -7.21 12.04
C TYR A 85 -19.72 -6.07 12.63
N SER A 86 -20.38 -5.29 13.51
CA SER A 86 -19.71 -4.33 14.38
C SER A 86 -19.21 -5.07 15.63
N ASP A 87 -18.02 -5.64 15.55
CA ASP A 87 -17.39 -6.39 16.64
C ASP A 87 -16.18 -5.61 17.16
N PHE A 88 -16.18 -5.35 18.45
CA PHE A 88 -15.12 -4.59 19.09
C PHE A 88 -13.76 -5.28 18.99
N ASP A 89 -13.72 -6.61 19.16
CA ASP A 89 -12.46 -7.36 19.08
C ASP A 89 -11.87 -7.35 17.66
N TYR A 90 -12.71 -7.42 16.64
CA TYR A 90 -12.28 -7.30 15.25
C TYR A 90 -11.73 -5.90 14.94
N ALA A 91 -12.42 -4.86 15.41
CA ALA A 91 -11.97 -3.49 15.25
C ALA A 91 -10.63 -3.24 15.97
N LYS A 92 -10.48 -3.76 17.17
CA LYS A 92 -9.24 -3.70 17.95
C LYS A 92 -8.08 -4.39 17.25
N PHE A 93 -8.31 -5.58 16.68
CA PHE A 93 -7.32 -6.31 15.89
C PHE A 93 -6.90 -5.53 14.63
N ALA A 94 -7.88 -4.97 13.92
CA ALA A 94 -7.63 -4.16 12.74
C ALA A 94 -6.73 -2.96 13.06
N ILE A 95 -6.99 -2.26 14.17
CA ILE A 95 -6.15 -1.16 14.63
C ILE A 95 -4.73 -1.64 14.96
N LYS A 96 -4.60 -2.75 15.67
CA LYS A 96 -3.30 -3.34 16.07
C LYS A 96 -2.42 -3.65 14.85
N TYR A 97 -3.01 -4.15 13.79
CA TYR A 97 -2.30 -4.50 12.56
C TYR A 97 -2.43 -3.44 11.47
N ASN A 98 -2.69 -2.21 11.88
CA ASN A 98 -2.63 -1.01 11.04
C ASN A 98 -3.53 -1.06 9.80
N ALA A 99 -4.72 -1.64 9.91
CA ALA A 99 -5.72 -1.53 8.86
C ALA A 99 -6.05 -0.05 8.63
N CYS A 100 -6.18 0.33 7.38
CA CYS A 100 -6.48 1.70 6.99
C CYS A 100 -7.88 2.12 7.45
N GLU A 101 -8.85 1.23 7.26
CA GLU A 101 -10.24 1.49 7.61
C GLU A 101 -11.01 0.19 7.89
N TYR A 102 -12.09 0.32 8.65
CA TYR A 102 -13.01 -0.74 9.00
C TYR A 102 -14.41 -0.34 8.55
N VAL A 103 -14.93 -1.00 7.52
CA VAL A 103 -16.17 -0.63 6.85
C VAL A 103 -17.25 -1.69 7.08
N LEU A 104 -18.44 -1.26 7.46
CA LEU A 104 -19.59 -2.16 7.56
C LEU A 104 -20.24 -2.38 6.20
N LYS A 105 -20.55 -3.63 5.86
CA LYS A 105 -21.19 -3.99 4.59
C LYS A 105 -22.54 -3.28 4.37
N ILE A 106 -23.28 -3.02 5.44
CA ILE A 106 -24.55 -2.28 5.36
C ILE A 106 -24.37 -0.85 4.85
N SER A 107 -23.22 -0.27 5.07
CA SER A 107 -22.88 1.11 4.66
C SER A 107 -21.86 1.17 3.54
N ILE A 108 -21.68 0.09 2.80
CA ILE A 108 -20.61 -0.06 1.79
C ILE A 108 -20.62 1.07 0.75
N MET A 109 -21.79 1.49 0.30
CA MET A 109 -21.92 2.51 -0.76
C MET A 109 -21.47 3.90 -0.31
N ASP A 110 -21.62 4.19 0.97
CA ASP A 110 -21.22 5.47 1.56
C ASP A 110 -19.80 5.43 2.13
N GLU A 111 -19.47 4.39 2.87
CA GLU A 111 -18.22 4.30 3.63
C GLU A 111 -17.04 3.81 2.81
N LEU A 112 -17.25 2.94 1.83
CA LEU A 112 -16.13 2.42 1.03
C LEU A 112 -15.46 3.49 0.16
N PRO A 113 -16.18 4.39 -0.51
CA PRO A 113 -15.54 5.50 -1.20
C PRO A 113 -14.70 6.39 -0.28
N GLU A 114 -15.17 6.68 0.93
CA GLU A 114 -14.42 7.46 1.92
C GLU A 114 -13.15 6.71 2.37
N ALA A 115 -13.27 5.39 2.60
CA ALA A 115 -12.13 4.54 2.96
C ALA A 115 -11.09 4.50 1.84
N LEU A 116 -11.50 4.43 0.60
CA LEU A 116 -10.61 4.48 -0.57
C LEU A 116 -9.92 5.84 -0.71
N GLU A 117 -10.62 6.92 -0.48
CA GLU A 117 -10.01 8.26 -0.44
C GLU A 117 -8.91 8.35 0.61
N LYS A 118 -9.16 7.81 1.80
CA LYS A 118 -8.18 7.76 2.88
C LYS A 118 -6.98 6.90 2.51
N ALA A 119 -7.21 5.74 1.93
CA ALA A 119 -6.15 4.82 1.49
C ALA A 119 -5.28 5.42 0.39
N THR A 120 -5.90 6.01 -0.63
CA THR A 120 -5.17 6.65 -1.74
C THR A 120 -4.42 7.90 -1.28
N GLY A 121 -4.98 8.63 -0.32
CA GLY A 121 -4.30 9.76 0.34
C GLY A 121 -3.02 9.33 1.04
N LYS A 122 -3.07 8.26 1.80
CA LYS A 122 -1.88 7.68 2.47
C LYS A 122 -0.83 7.20 1.47
N LEU A 123 -1.26 6.53 0.40
CA LEU A 123 -0.37 6.05 -0.65
C LEU A 123 0.31 7.20 -1.39
N THR A 124 -0.42 8.26 -1.68
CA THR A 124 0.12 9.48 -2.31
C THR A 124 1.16 10.14 -1.41
N GLN A 125 0.88 10.21 -0.12
CA GLN A 125 1.82 10.75 0.87
C GLN A 125 3.11 9.92 0.93
N LEU A 126 3.01 8.59 1.02
CA LEU A 126 4.16 7.68 1.04
C LEU A 126 4.99 7.80 -0.23
N LYS A 127 4.35 7.91 -1.38
CA LYS A 127 5.04 8.10 -2.66
C LYS A 127 5.83 9.39 -2.69
N LYS A 128 5.27 10.49 -2.20
CA LYS A 128 5.96 11.79 -2.09
C LYS A 128 7.16 11.74 -1.15
N GLU A 129 7.03 11.05 -0.03
CA GLU A 129 8.12 10.89 0.94
C GLU A 129 9.28 10.09 0.33
N ILE A 130 8.99 9.00 -0.39
CA ILE A 130 9.99 8.18 -1.09
C ILE A 130 10.70 9.00 -2.17
N GLU A 131 9.97 9.73 -3.00
CA GLU A 131 10.54 10.60 -4.03
C GLU A 131 11.45 11.69 -3.44
N LYS A 132 11.07 12.24 -2.28
CA LYS A 132 11.84 13.24 -1.56
C LYS A 132 13.15 12.67 -1.01
N GLU A 133 13.11 11.45 -0.44
CA GLU A 133 14.31 10.75 0.04
C GLU A 133 15.25 10.38 -1.09
N GLU A 134 14.74 9.87 -2.21
CA GLU A 134 15.52 9.55 -3.41
C GLU A 134 16.20 10.78 -3.98
N SER A 135 15.50 11.90 -4.03
CA SER A 135 16.02 13.20 -4.47
C SER A 135 17.16 13.67 -3.57
N ALA A 136 16.99 13.59 -2.26
CA ALA A 136 18.01 13.96 -1.28
C ALA A 136 19.26 13.09 -1.38
N VAL A 137 19.10 11.78 -1.56
CA VAL A 137 20.22 10.84 -1.78
C VAL A 137 20.97 11.15 -3.08
N SER A 138 20.25 11.46 -4.15
CA SER A 138 20.84 11.84 -5.44
C SER A 138 21.66 13.12 -5.32
N GLU A 139 21.15 14.15 -4.62
CA GLU A 139 21.88 15.40 -4.36
C GLU A 139 23.15 15.16 -3.55
N GLN A 140 23.10 14.33 -2.52
CA GLN A 140 24.28 13.98 -1.72
C GLN A 140 25.34 13.26 -2.53
N ARG A 141 24.94 12.33 -3.43
CA ARG A 141 25.88 11.64 -4.33
C ARG A 141 26.58 12.61 -5.26
N THR A 142 25.83 13.53 -5.86
CA THR A 142 26.38 14.56 -6.75
C THR A 142 27.38 15.45 -6.01
N LEU A 143 27.06 15.88 -4.80
CA LEU A 143 27.94 16.69 -3.97
C LEU A 143 29.24 15.95 -3.62
N LEU A 144 29.15 14.68 -3.23
CA LEU A 144 30.32 13.85 -2.93
C LEU A 144 31.22 13.68 -4.17
N GLN A 145 30.66 13.47 -5.35
CA GLN A 145 31.41 13.41 -6.59
C GLN A 145 32.14 14.70 -6.89
N GLN A 146 31.51 15.85 -6.67
CA GLN A 146 32.15 17.16 -6.84
C GLN A 146 33.31 17.36 -5.87
N ILE A 147 33.15 16.95 -4.62
CA ILE A 147 34.22 17.02 -3.61
C ILE A 147 35.40 16.15 -4.00
N ASP A 148 35.15 14.91 -4.43
CA ASP A 148 36.19 13.98 -4.86
C ASP A 148 36.99 14.53 -6.05
N GLN A 149 36.31 15.11 -7.02
CA GLN A 149 36.97 15.76 -8.18
C GLN A 149 37.83 16.93 -7.74
N TYR A 150 37.36 17.76 -6.84
CA TYR A 150 38.10 18.90 -6.31
C TYR A 150 39.36 18.44 -5.57
N VAL A 151 39.25 17.41 -4.75
CA VAL A 151 40.38 16.82 -4.00
C VAL A 151 41.42 16.24 -4.97
N GLU A 152 41.00 15.50 -5.98
CA GLU A 152 41.90 14.95 -7.01
C GLU A 152 42.67 16.03 -7.74
N GLN A 153 41.98 17.08 -8.18
CA GLN A 153 42.63 18.18 -8.90
C GLN A 153 43.64 18.90 -8.03
N ASN A 154 43.33 19.19 -6.80
CA ASN A 154 44.23 19.83 -5.88
C ASN A 154 45.44 18.95 -5.49
N PHE A 155 45.22 17.66 -5.36
CA PHE A 155 46.28 16.69 -5.13
C PHE A 155 47.25 16.59 -6.31
N LYS A 156 46.75 16.52 -7.52
CA LYS A 156 47.57 16.50 -8.74
C LYS A 156 48.39 17.79 -8.89
N ASN A 157 47.80 18.95 -8.66
CA ASN A 157 48.49 20.23 -8.68
C ASN A 157 49.59 20.31 -7.64
N LYS A 158 49.38 19.81 -6.45
CA LYS A 158 50.36 19.80 -5.38
C LYS A 158 51.56 18.90 -5.66
N ILE A 159 51.29 17.72 -6.27
CA ILE A 159 52.36 16.82 -6.71
C ILE A 159 53.19 17.46 -7.84
N SER A 160 52.52 18.09 -8.80
CA SER A 160 53.19 18.78 -9.93
C SER A 160 54.09 19.91 -9.43
N MET A 161 53.71 20.65 -8.42
CA MET A 161 54.52 21.69 -7.80
C MET A 161 55.73 21.15 -7.06
N ASN A 162 55.64 19.97 -6.48
CA ASN A 162 56.73 19.33 -5.73
C ASN A 162 57.82 18.74 -6.64
N TYR A 163 57.53 18.49 -7.90
CA TYR A 163 58.47 17.97 -8.88
C TYR A 163 59.13 19.05 -9.74
N MET A 164 58.77 20.29 -9.54
CA MET A 164 59.46 21.45 -10.12
C MET A 164 60.51 22.02 -9.17
#